data_c6286f7ce3f162575cf1e96ab2f16065
#
_entry.id   c6286f7ce3f162575cf1e96ab2f16065
#
_cell.length_a   1.000
_cell.length_b   1.000
_cell.length_c   1.000
_cell.angle_alpha   90.00
_cell.angle_beta   90.00
_cell.angle_gamma   90.00
#
_symmetry.space_group_name_H-M   'P 1'
#
loop_
_entity.id
_entity.type
_entity.pdbx_description
1 polymer ?
#
loop_
_entity_poly.entity_id
_entity_poly.type
_entity_poly.pdbx_seq_one_letter_code
_entity_poly.pdbx_strand_id
1 'polypeptide(L)'
;MAVKAGAMIHQGGIVVAEGGFATSGRAALALTAMGMATETIDNTTGADGDQKVQVEKGCFLYANSAADPVGVASLNQSVFIEDDETVSATDDGGARSPAGVCFDVDDTGVWVRFT
;
A
#
# COMPACT_ATOMS: atom_id res chain seq x y z
N MET A 1 -6.90 9.67 -9.48
CA MET A 1 -6.05 8.74 -10.24
C MET A 1 -6.93 7.70 -10.94
N ALA A 2 -6.67 7.44 -12.21
CA ALA A 2 -7.44 6.45 -12.99
C ALA A 2 -7.20 5.04 -12.46
N VAL A 3 -8.26 4.26 -12.33
CA VAL A 3 -8.23 2.92 -11.72
C VAL A 3 -8.07 1.85 -12.81
N LYS A 4 -7.26 0.85 -12.51
CA LYS A 4 -6.98 -0.27 -13.42
C LYS A 4 -8.21 -1.14 -13.62
N ALA A 5 -8.35 -1.70 -14.82
CA ALA A 5 -9.39 -2.69 -15.12
C ALA A 5 -9.33 -3.85 -14.13
N GLY A 6 -10.48 -4.25 -13.60
CA GLY A 6 -10.60 -5.37 -12.68
C GLY A 6 -10.20 -5.09 -11.24
N ALA A 7 -9.79 -3.85 -10.91
CA ALA A 7 -9.31 -3.52 -9.58
C ALA A 7 -10.46 -3.26 -8.61
N MET A 8 -10.27 -3.70 -7.36
CA MET A 8 -11.10 -3.34 -6.21
C MET A 8 -10.21 -2.62 -5.21
N ILE A 9 -10.52 -1.37 -4.91
CA ILE A 9 -9.76 -0.54 -3.98
C ILE A 9 -10.63 -0.25 -2.77
N HIS A 10 -10.14 -0.60 -1.58
CA HIS A 10 -10.86 -0.38 -0.33
C HIS A 10 -10.41 0.92 0.35
N GLN A 11 -11.36 1.66 0.89
CA GLN A 11 -11.08 2.85 1.69
C GLN A 11 -10.09 2.52 2.80
N GLY A 12 -9.07 3.36 2.95
CA GLY A 12 -8.01 3.17 3.95
C GLY A 12 -6.86 2.29 3.48
N GLY A 13 -7.02 1.55 2.39
CA GLY A 13 -5.99 0.66 1.87
C GLY A 13 -4.87 1.36 1.12
N ILE A 14 -3.74 0.68 0.98
CA ILE A 14 -2.60 1.17 0.21
C ILE A 14 -2.96 1.11 -1.27
N VAL A 15 -2.84 2.23 -1.95
CA VAL A 15 -3.00 2.32 -3.40
C VAL A 15 -1.63 2.32 -4.05
N VAL A 16 -1.47 1.48 -5.06
CA VAL A 16 -0.25 1.43 -5.87
C VAL A 16 -0.57 1.77 -7.33
N ALA A 17 0.44 2.28 -8.03
CA ALA A 17 0.39 2.42 -9.47
C ALA A 17 1.01 1.18 -10.11
N GLU A 18 0.30 0.59 -11.06
CA GLU A 18 0.76 -0.52 -11.87
C GLU A 18 0.43 -0.22 -13.33
N GLY A 19 1.45 -0.10 -14.18
CA GLY A 19 1.23 0.25 -15.58
C GLY A 19 0.55 1.60 -15.79
N GLY A 20 0.72 2.52 -14.84
CA GLY A 20 0.12 3.86 -14.91
C GLY A 20 -1.29 3.97 -14.33
N PHE A 21 -1.85 2.89 -13.79
CA PHE A 21 -3.20 2.86 -13.22
C PHE A 21 -3.18 2.46 -11.75
N ALA A 22 -4.16 2.96 -11.00
CA ALA A 22 -4.30 2.64 -9.58
C ALA A 22 -4.89 1.26 -9.36
N THR A 23 -4.31 0.53 -8.42
CA THR A 23 -4.86 -0.74 -7.93
C THR A 23 -4.53 -0.90 -6.45
N SER A 24 -5.09 -1.92 -5.81
CA SER A 24 -4.78 -2.24 -4.40
C SER A 24 -3.36 -2.75 -4.24
N GLY A 25 -2.71 -2.36 -3.14
CA GLY A 25 -1.42 -2.89 -2.77
C GLY A 25 -1.47 -4.40 -2.57
N ARG A 26 -0.41 -5.07 -2.99
CA ARG A 26 -0.23 -6.51 -2.84
C ARG A 26 1.25 -6.86 -2.85
N ALA A 27 1.58 -8.10 -2.48
CA ALA A 27 2.94 -8.60 -2.56
C ALA A 27 3.31 -8.87 -4.02
N ALA A 28 3.99 -7.92 -4.64
CA ALA A 28 4.45 -8.01 -6.04
C ALA A 28 5.56 -6.99 -6.26
N LEU A 29 6.34 -7.19 -7.33
CA LEU A 29 7.36 -6.25 -7.77
C LEU A 29 6.75 -5.21 -8.72
N ALA A 30 7.51 -4.15 -8.95
CA ALA A 30 7.19 -3.09 -9.92
C ALA A 30 5.89 -2.33 -9.61
N LEU A 31 5.49 -2.29 -8.35
CA LEU A 31 4.39 -1.47 -7.89
C LEU A 31 4.95 -0.20 -7.26
N THR A 32 4.34 0.94 -7.56
CA THR A 32 4.71 2.21 -6.94
C THR A 32 3.65 2.61 -5.95
N ALA A 33 4.00 2.70 -4.66
CA ALA A 33 3.07 3.12 -3.62
C ALA A 33 2.68 4.58 -3.83
N MET A 34 1.39 4.85 -3.87
CA MET A 34 0.85 6.19 -4.12
C MET A 34 0.33 6.86 -2.86
N GLY A 35 -0.18 6.09 -1.92
CA GLY A 35 -0.75 6.59 -0.68
C GLY A 35 -1.95 5.78 -0.25
N MET A 36 -2.86 6.42 0.50
CA MET A 36 -4.05 5.79 1.06
C MET A 36 -5.29 6.16 0.24
N ALA A 37 -6.15 5.18 -0.04
CA ALA A 37 -7.43 5.44 -0.68
C ALA A 37 -8.38 6.17 0.30
N THR A 38 -8.99 7.25 -0.16
CA THR A 38 -9.96 8.00 0.66
C THR A 38 -11.37 7.45 0.52
N GLU A 39 -11.60 6.55 -0.42
CA GLU A 39 -12.91 5.96 -0.71
C GLU A 39 -12.74 4.57 -1.30
N THR A 40 -13.81 3.77 -1.25
CA THR A 40 -13.86 2.45 -1.88
C THR A 40 -14.30 2.58 -3.33
N ILE A 41 -13.50 2.01 -4.24
CA ILE A 41 -13.79 2.04 -5.68
C ILE A 41 -13.82 0.62 -6.22
N ASP A 42 -14.94 0.27 -6.84
CA ASP A 42 -15.12 -1.04 -7.50
C ASP A 42 -15.06 -0.86 -9.01
N ASN A 43 -13.95 -1.30 -9.60
CA ASN A 43 -13.77 -1.35 -11.06
C ASN A 43 -13.61 -2.78 -11.55
N THR A 44 -14.16 -3.75 -10.81
CA THR A 44 -14.00 -5.19 -11.10
C THR A 44 -14.59 -5.60 -12.45
N THR A 45 -15.56 -4.84 -12.95
CA THR A 45 -16.19 -5.10 -14.25
C THR A 45 -15.89 -4.03 -15.29
N GLY A 46 -15.09 -3.02 -14.93
CA GLY A 46 -14.76 -1.90 -15.81
C GLY A 46 -13.43 -2.05 -16.52
N ALA A 47 -13.20 -1.17 -17.47
CA ALA A 47 -11.94 -1.03 -18.18
C ALA A 47 -11.01 -0.04 -17.47
N ASP A 48 -9.74 0.06 -17.94
CA ASP A 48 -8.79 1.03 -17.42
C ASP A 48 -9.36 2.44 -17.51
N GLY A 49 -9.38 3.13 -16.38
CA GLY A 49 -9.82 4.52 -16.32
C GLY A 49 -11.33 4.74 -16.25
N ASP A 50 -12.15 3.68 -16.23
CA ASP A 50 -13.60 3.82 -16.08
C ASP A 50 -13.99 4.43 -14.73
N GLN A 51 -13.20 4.15 -13.69
CA GLN A 51 -13.34 4.73 -12.37
C GLN A 51 -12.10 5.53 -12.01
N LYS A 52 -12.26 6.43 -11.05
CA LYS A 52 -11.13 7.20 -10.48
C LYS A 52 -11.16 7.08 -8.97
N VAL A 53 -9.98 7.05 -8.36
CA VAL A 53 -9.82 7.02 -6.91
C VAL A 53 -9.06 8.26 -6.46
N GLN A 54 -9.47 8.84 -5.34
CA GLN A 54 -8.71 9.88 -4.67
C GLN A 54 -7.74 9.24 -3.70
N VAL A 55 -6.47 9.62 -3.82
CA VAL A 55 -5.37 9.08 -3.02
C VAL A 55 -4.78 10.20 -2.17
N GLU A 56 -4.56 9.91 -0.89
CA GLU A 56 -4.01 10.87 0.05
C GLU A 56 -2.60 10.46 0.45
N LYS A 57 -1.69 11.44 0.43
CA LYS A 57 -0.35 11.32 1.00
C LYS A 57 -0.41 11.68 2.48
N GLY A 58 0.55 11.19 3.25
CA GLY A 58 0.62 11.46 4.67
C GLY A 58 1.11 10.27 5.44
N CYS A 59 0.80 10.23 6.73
CA CYS A 59 1.23 9.16 7.63
C CYS A 59 -0.01 8.43 8.14
N PHE A 60 -0.09 7.12 7.88
CA PHE A 60 -1.27 6.32 8.19
C PHE A 60 -0.89 5.00 8.87
N LEU A 61 -1.81 4.47 9.67
CA LEU A 61 -1.62 3.25 10.44
C LEU A 61 -2.01 2.02 9.62
N TYR A 62 -1.10 1.05 9.53
CA TYR A 62 -1.32 -0.23 8.88
C TYR A 62 -0.98 -1.39 9.80
N ALA A 63 -1.53 -2.56 9.51
CA ALA A 63 -1.23 -3.77 10.27
C ALA A 63 0.22 -4.18 10.10
N ASN A 64 0.81 -4.74 11.15
CA ASN A 64 2.16 -5.29 11.12
C ASN A 64 2.12 -6.74 10.65
N SER A 65 3.05 -7.12 9.79
CA SER A 65 3.16 -8.50 9.31
C SER A 65 3.41 -9.46 10.48
N ALA A 66 2.66 -10.56 10.52
CA ALA A 66 2.88 -11.60 11.52
C ALA A 66 4.13 -12.42 11.25
N ALA A 67 4.45 -12.65 9.96
CA ALA A 67 5.57 -13.48 9.55
C ALA A 67 6.88 -12.72 9.41
N ASP A 68 6.81 -11.41 9.12
CA ASP A 68 7.96 -10.54 8.88
C ASP A 68 7.75 -9.18 9.56
N PRO A 69 7.72 -9.17 10.91
CA PRO A 69 7.26 -7.99 11.64
C PRO A 69 8.24 -6.82 11.55
N VAL A 70 7.65 -5.63 11.40
CA VAL A 70 8.35 -4.35 11.54
C VAL A 70 8.62 -4.10 13.02
N GLY A 71 9.84 -3.73 13.35
CA GLY A 71 10.24 -3.39 14.72
C GLY A 71 10.92 -2.04 14.78
N VAL A 72 11.46 -1.70 15.95
CA VAL A 72 12.13 -0.40 16.15
C VAL A 72 13.37 -0.22 15.26
N ALA A 73 13.99 -1.30 14.82
CA ALA A 73 15.10 -1.24 13.87
C ALA A 73 14.67 -0.72 12.50
N SER A 74 13.39 -0.75 12.20
CA SER A 74 12.82 -0.28 10.92
C SER A 74 12.45 1.21 10.93
N LEU A 75 12.57 1.89 12.06
CA LEU A 75 12.24 3.33 12.14
C LEU A 75 13.06 4.12 11.14
N ASN A 76 12.38 4.99 10.39
CA ASN A 76 12.95 5.78 9.30
C ASN A 76 13.51 4.96 8.13
N GLN A 77 13.18 3.66 8.08
CA GLN A 77 13.55 2.77 6.97
C GLN A 77 12.32 2.45 6.14
N SER A 78 12.54 2.00 4.91
CA SER A 78 11.45 1.52 4.05
C SER A 78 10.80 0.29 4.65
N VAL A 79 9.48 0.24 4.59
CA VAL A 79 8.69 -0.96 4.85
C VAL A 79 8.00 -1.37 3.55
N PHE A 80 7.57 -2.63 3.48
CA PHE A 80 7.17 -3.25 2.22
C PHE A 80 5.72 -3.71 2.26
N ILE A 81 5.08 -3.76 1.10
CA ILE A 81 3.66 -4.09 0.97
C ILE A 81 3.47 -5.60 1.01
N GLU A 82 2.77 -6.09 2.01
CA GLU A 82 2.34 -7.49 2.08
C GLU A 82 0.94 -7.64 1.46
N ASP A 83 0.02 -6.77 1.83
CA ASP A 83 -1.28 -6.58 1.19
C ASP A 83 -1.70 -5.11 1.35
N ASP A 84 -2.94 -4.75 0.99
CA ASP A 84 -3.37 -3.36 1.04
C ASP A 84 -3.61 -2.81 2.46
N GLU A 85 -3.50 -3.67 3.47
CA GLU A 85 -3.68 -3.31 4.88
C GLU A 85 -2.45 -3.60 5.74
N THR A 86 -1.46 -4.33 5.23
CA THR A 86 -0.35 -4.90 6.01
C THR A 86 0.98 -4.56 5.38
N VAL A 87 1.93 -4.17 6.23
CA VAL A 87 3.32 -3.91 5.82
C VAL A 87 4.29 -4.84 6.55
N SER A 88 5.43 -5.08 5.93
CA SER A 88 6.47 -5.99 6.42
C SER A 88 7.81 -5.29 6.52
N ALA A 89 8.74 -5.88 7.29
CA ALA A 89 10.07 -5.31 7.52
C ALA A 89 10.98 -5.46 6.29
N THR A 90 10.82 -6.54 5.51
CA THR A 90 11.67 -6.84 4.35
C THR A 90 10.85 -7.04 3.09
N ASP A 91 11.54 -7.02 1.95
CA ASP A 91 10.93 -7.28 0.64
C ASP A 91 10.75 -8.76 0.32
N ASP A 92 10.95 -9.64 1.30
CA ASP A 92 10.82 -11.10 1.15
C ASP A 92 11.66 -11.64 -0.01
N GLY A 93 12.95 -11.27 -0.01
CA GLY A 93 13.88 -11.72 -1.06
C GLY A 93 13.63 -11.09 -2.42
N GLY A 94 12.98 -9.93 -2.47
CA GLY A 94 12.68 -9.22 -3.70
C GLY A 94 11.29 -9.50 -4.26
N ALA A 95 10.36 -9.98 -3.43
CA ALA A 95 9.00 -10.33 -3.86
C ALA A 95 7.97 -9.23 -3.58
N ARG A 96 8.36 -8.18 -2.85
CA ARG A 96 7.46 -7.09 -2.42
C ARG A 96 7.99 -5.73 -2.83
N SER A 97 7.08 -4.79 -3.10
CA SER A 97 7.43 -3.40 -3.39
C SER A 97 7.41 -2.55 -2.12
N PRO A 98 8.22 -1.48 -2.06
CA PRO A 98 8.18 -0.55 -0.93
C PRO A 98 6.81 0.12 -0.79
N ALA A 99 6.34 0.24 0.46
CA ALA A 99 5.13 1.00 0.78
C ALA A 99 5.46 2.47 1.05
N GLY A 100 6.36 2.68 1.98
CA GLY A 100 6.77 4.00 2.43
C GLY A 100 7.79 3.86 3.53
N VAL A 101 7.97 4.92 4.31
CA VAL A 101 8.94 4.95 5.40
C VAL A 101 8.21 4.72 6.73
N CYS A 102 8.77 3.86 7.58
CA CYS A 102 8.25 3.63 8.92
C CYS A 102 8.45 4.88 9.78
N PHE A 103 7.34 5.54 10.14
CA PHE A 103 7.36 6.70 11.01
C PHE A 103 7.38 6.28 12.48
N ASP A 104 6.58 5.26 12.82
CA ASP A 104 6.51 4.69 14.17
C ASP A 104 5.96 3.28 14.11
N VAL A 105 6.21 2.49 15.16
CA VAL A 105 5.69 1.14 15.32
C VAL A 105 5.40 0.90 16.80
N ASP A 106 4.21 0.35 17.07
CA ASP A 106 3.76 0.00 18.41
C ASP A 106 2.82 -1.21 18.36
N ASP A 107 2.16 -1.51 19.47
CA ASP A 107 1.25 -2.66 19.58
C ASP A 107 0.02 -2.54 18.67
N THR A 108 -0.32 -1.33 18.23
CA THR A 108 -1.48 -1.11 17.35
C THR A 108 -1.15 -1.28 15.87
N GLY A 109 0.12 -1.28 15.52
CA GLY A 109 0.56 -1.45 14.13
C GLY A 109 1.74 -0.58 13.75
N VAL A 110 1.83 -0.28 12.45
CA VAL A 110 2.94 0.45 11.85
C VAL A 110 2.41 1.73 11.22
N TRP A 111 2.97 2.87 11.64
CA TRP A 111 2.70 4.15 11.00
C TRP A 111 3.60 4.32 9.80
N VAL A 112 3.00 4.37 8.62
CA VAL A 112 3.72 4.46 7.33
C VAL A 112 3.53 5.85 6.74
N ARG A 113 4.63 6.48 6.38
CA ARG A 113 4.62 7.79 5.74
C ARG A 113 4.80 7.63 4.24
N PHE A 114 3.82 8.14 3.50
CA PHE A 114 3.84 8.25 2.04
C PHE A 114 4.21 9.68 1.64
N THR A 115 5.16 9.81 0.75
CA THR A 115 5.65 11.13 0.30
C THR A 115 5.45 11.38 -1.20
#